data_573594f675823ed053b43f5a70ddefaa
#
_entry.id   573594f675823ed053b43f5a70ddefaa
#
_cell.length_a   1.000
_cell.length_b   1.000
_cell.length_c   1.000
_cell.angle_alpha   90.00
_cell.angle_beta   90.00
_cell.angle_gamma   90.00
#
_symmetry.space_group_name_H-M   'P 1'
#
loop_
_entity.id
_entity.type
_entity.pdbx_description
1 polymer ?
#
loop_
_entity_poly.entity_id
_entity_poly.type
_entity_poly.pdbx_seq_one_letter_code
_entity_poly.pdbx_strand_id
1 'polypeptide(L)'
;MAKKYKVISPKLNKVMFFVQSIFFGGVGMLFLVSLIYFMIDDPPPAETLVYENCTFVKYEFEQKKGARGSVYNHYYIYVEEYEEPLEIDEMVFQSIKESELLSLRSGDKITVSISDNAYLYSLFYGDDYIWSYEDYLIVHKDDDKVGFIVASMLSCLGFVPFIIGIIHYKKTGEILPFGR
;
A
#
# COMPACT_ATOMS: atom_id res chain seq x y z
N MET A 1 -20.86 29.54 41.64
CA MET A 1 -21.37 28.14 41.63
C MET A 1 -20.18 27.21 41.37
N ALA A 2 -19.74 26.47 42.38
CA ALA A 2 -18.64 25.49 42.20
C ALA A 2 -19.18 24.23 41.49
N LYS A 3 -18.63 23.90 40.31
CA LYS A 3 -18.96 22.64 39.62
C LYS A 3 -18.47 21.47 40.49
N LYS A 4 -19.40 20.69 41.08
CA LYS A 4 -19.10 19.43 41.74
C LYS A 4 -18.50 18.47 40.71
N TYR A 5 -17.21 18.25 40.75
CA TYR A 5 -16.58 17.20 39.94
C TYR A 5 -17.04 15.84 40.47
N LYS A 6 -17.64 15.03 39.58
CA LYS A 6 -18.05 13.66 39.92
C LYS A 6 -16.77 12.83 40.08
N VAL A 7 -16.41 12.47 41.31
CA VAL A 7 -15.26 11.60 41.56
C VAL A 7 -15.57 10.23 40.97
N ILE A 8 -14.83 9.86 39.94
CA ILE A 8 -14.95 8.56 39.30
C ILE A 8 -14.42 7.50 40.30
N SER A 9 -15.17 6.40 40.44
CA SER A 9 -14.76 5.33 41.37
C SER A 9 -13.42 4.72 40.96
N PRO A 10 -12.52 4.31 41.87
CA PRO A 10 -11.22 3.72 41.55
C PRO A 10 -11.32 2.47 40.65
N LYS A 11 -12.42 1.71 40.78
CA LYS A 11 -12.69 0.55 39.87
C LYS A 11 -12.97 0.99 38.43
N LEU A 12 -13.81 2.02 38.28
CA LEU A 12 -14.13 2.54 36.94
C LEU A 12 -12.90 3.15 36.27
N ASN A 13 -12.04 3.78 37.03
CA ASN A 13 -10.77 4.32 36.57
C ASN A 13 -9.85 3.24 36.01
N LYS A 14 -9.72 2.10 36.67
CA LYS A 14 -8.90 0.97 36.18
C LYS A 14 -9.46 0.37 34.87
N VAL A 15 -10.78 0.20 34.81
CA VAL A 15 -11.44 -0.34 33.58
C VAL A 15 -11.26 0.62 32.42
N MET A 16 -11.46 1.92 32.61
CA MET A 16 -11.28 2.92 31.56
C MET A 16 -9.82 3.01 31.09
N PHE A 17 -8.85 2.92 32.02
CA PHE A 17 -7.43 2.85 31.66
C PHE A 17 -7.13 1.62 30.79
N PHE A 18 -7.67 0.47 31.16
CA PHE A 18 -7.47 -0.75 30.40
C PHE A 18 -8.07 -0.64 28.99
N VAL A 19 -9.29 -0.11 28.85
CA VAL A 19 -9.95 0.11 27.56
C VAL A 19 -9.16 1.10 26.69
N GLN A 20 -8.71 2.22 27.26
CA GLN A 20 -7.87 3.18 26.55
C GLN A 20 -6.53 2.56 26.10
N SER A 21 -5.90 1.78 26.97
CA SER A 21 -4.63 1.10 26.66
C SER A 21 -4.78 0.11 25.53
N ILE A 22 -5.85 -0.68 25.50
CA ILE A 22 -6.14 -1.61 24.39
C ILE A 22 -6.40 -0.83 23.11
N PHE A 23 -7.19 0.25 23.17
CA PHE A 23 -7.52 1.02 21.98
C PHE A 23 -6.29 1.68 21.36
N PHE A 24 -5.56 2.49 22.12
CA PHE A 24 -4.40 3.21 21.58
C PHE A 24 -3.22 2.29 21.28
N GLY A 25 -2.96 1.31 22.13
CA GLY A 25 -1.92 0.31 21.88
C GLY A 25 -2.24 -0.56 20.67
N GLY A 26 -3.50 -0.97 20.52
CA GLY A 26 -3.98 -1.75 19.37
C GLY A 26 -3.88 -0.99 18.05
N VAL A 27 -4.30 0.29 18.04
CA VAL A 27 -4.16 1.16 16.87
C VAL A 27 -2.69 1.34 16.49
N GLY A 28 -1.82 1.65 17.47
CA GLY A 28 -0.39 1.79 17.23
C GLY A 28 0.24 0.51 16.67
N MET A 29 -0.18 -0.66 17.18
CA MET A 29 0.32 -1.96 16.71
C MET A 29 -0.12 -2.27 15.28
N LEU A 30 -1.38 -1.99 14.92
CA LEU A 30 -1.88 -2.18 13.55
C LEU A 30 -1.04 -1.38 12.54
N PHE A 31 -0.76 -0.11 12.84
CA PHE A 31 0.05 0.70 11.94
C PHE A 31 1.53 0.33 11.95
N LEU A 32 2.05 -0.21 13.05
CA LEU A 32 3.40 -0.77 13.07
C LEU A 32 3.52 -1.99 12.14
N VAL A 33 2.52 -2.87 12.15
CA VAL A 33 2.48 -4.02 11.22
C VAL A 33 2.41 -3.53 9.77
N SER A 34 1.61 -2.49 9.48
CA SER A 34 1.58 -1.88 8.15
C SER A 34 2.93 -1.30 7.73
N LEU A 35 3.65 -0.63 8.65
CA LEU A 35 5.01 -0.14 8.40
C LEU A 35 5.97 -1.27 8.04
N ILE A 36 5.93 -2.39 8.77
CA ILE A 36 6.76 -3.56 8.50
C ILE A 36 6.42 -4.13 7.11
N TYR A 37 5.14 -4.16 6.75
CA TYR A 37 4.70 -4.61 5.43
C TYR A 37 5.30 -3.73 4.31
N PHE A 38 5.21 -2.40 4.41
CA PHE A 38 5.83 -1.47 3.46
C PHE A 38 7.36 -1.56 3.38
N MET A 39 8.02 -2.09 4.42
CA MET A 39 9.48 -2.30 4.41
C MET A 39 9.90 -3.64 3.80
N ILE A 40 8.99 -4.59 3.67
CA ILE A 40 9.27 -5.95 3.18
C ILE A 40 8.87 -6.11 1.70
N ASP A 41 7.93 -5.31 1.24
CA ASP A 41 7.39 -5.37 -0.13
C ASP A 41 8.28 -4.56 -1.10
N ASP A 42 9.58 -4.89 -1.11
CA ASP A 42 10.51 -4.30 -2.07
C ASP A 42 10.34 -4.91 -3.45
N PRO A 43 10.37 -4.11 -4.53
CA PRO A 43 10.35 -4.62 -5.88
C PRO A 43 11.56 -5.55 -6.13
N PRO A 44 11.40 -6.56 -6.99
CA PRO A 44 12.48 -7.50 -7.26
C PRO A 44 13.72 -6.76 -7.80
N PRO A 45 14.94 -7.16 -7.43
CA PRO A 45 16.15 -6.58 -8.00
C PRO A 45 16.16 -6.69 -9.54
N ALA A 46 16.64 -5.66 -10.23
CA ALA A 46 16.68 -5.63 -11.70
C ALA A 46 17.38 -6.86 -12.32
N GLU A 47 18.37 -7.40 -11.61
CA GLU A 47 19.12 -8.57 -12.03
C GLU A 47 18.30 -9.87 -12.01
N THR A 48 17.17 -9.89 -11.31
CA THR A 48 16.28 -11.06 -11.20
C THR A 48 15.16 -11.03 -12.24
N LEU A 49 15.00 -9.93 -12.98
CA LEU A 49 14.00 -9.83 -14.00
C LEU A 49 14.38 -10.66 -15.22
N VAL A 50 13.44 -11.46 -15.70
CA VAL A 50 13.60 -12.22 -16.93
C VAL A 50 13.02 -11.42 -18.07
N TYR A 51 13.84 -11.16 -19.11
CA TYR A 51 13.41 -10.47 -20.32
C TYR A 51 13.08 -11.49 -21.41
N GLU A 52 11.86 -11.45 -21.88
CA GLU A 52 11.35 -12.39 -22.88
C GLU A 52 10.77 -11.67 -24.10
N ASN A 53 11.03 -12.24 -25.27
CA ASN A 53 10.43 -11.76 -26.51
C ASN A 53 9.10 -12.48 -26.72
N CYS A 54 8.04 -11.72 -26.79
CA CYS A 54 6.68 -12.20 -26.90
C CYS A 54 6.00 -11.65 -28.15
N THR A 55 4.93 -12.33 -28.57
CA THR A 55 4.05 -11.88 -29.62
C THR A 55 2.80 -11.28 -29.04
N PHE A 56 2.60 -9.99 -29.22
CA PHE A 56 1.44 -9.28 -28.74
C PHE A 56 0.15 -9.77 -29.41
N VAL A 57 -0.88 -10.05 -28.62
CA VAL A 57 -2.20 -10.45 -29.11
C VAL A 57 -3.20 -9.30 -28.97
N LYS A 58 -3.38 -8.83 -27.77
CA LYS A 58 -4.31 -7.75 -27.45
C LYS A 58 -4.01 -7.15 -26.08
N TYR A 59 -4.61 -6.00 -25.86
CA TYR A 59 -4.69 -5.33 -24.58
C TYR A 59 -6.14 -5.32 -24.10
N GLU A 60 -6.38 -5.55 -22.83
CA GLU A 60 -7.71 -5.46 -22.21
C GLU A 60 -7.67 -4.62 -20.95
N PHE A 61 -8.74 -3.88 -20.77
CA PHE A 61 -9.02 -3.12 -19.57
C PHE A 61 -10.26 -3.70 -18.89
N GLU A 62 -10.16 -4.07 -17.64
CA GLU A 62 -11.26 -4.56 -16.84
C GLU A 62 -11.45 -3.69 -15.61
N GLN A 63 -12.69 -3.25 -15.38
CA GLN A 63 -13.06 -2.50 -14.18
C GLN A 63 -13.76 -3.44 -13.20
N LYS A 64 -13.09 -3.74 -12.08
CA LYS A 64 -13.63 -4.59 -11.00
C LYS A 64 -14.20 -3.73 -9.87
N LYS A 65 -15.38 -4.11 -9.38
CA LYS A 65 -15.97 -3.49 -8.19
C LYS A 65 -15.51 -4.27 -6.95
N GLY A 66 -14.76 -3.63 -6.11
CA GLY A 66 -14.36 -4.18 -4.82
C GLY A 66 -15.44 -4.07 -3.74
N ALA A 67 -15.12 -4.59 -2.56
CA ALA A 67 -15.95 -4.45 -1.38
C ALA A 67 -16.16 -2.96 -1.05
N ARG A 68 -17.39 -2.58 -0.66
CA ARG A 68 -17.81 -1.21 -0.33
C ARG A 68 -17.93 -0.24 -1.52
N GLY A 69 -17.96 -0.76 -2.76
CA GLY A 69 -18.16 0.09 -3.95
C GLY A 69 -16.89 0.79 -4.46
N SER A 70 -15.71 0.43 -3.95
CA SER A 70 -14.45 0.82 -4.58
C SER A 70 -14.36 0.21 -5.98
N VAL A 71 -13.78 0.96 -6.89
CA VAL A 71 -13.59 0.53 -8.28
C VAL A 71 -12.10 0.40 -8.50
N TYR A 72 -11.66 -0.77 -8.96
CA TYR A 72 -10.28 -1.07 -9.30
C TYR A 72 -10.17 -1.29 -10.80
N ASN A 73 -9.17 -0.70 -11.41
CA ASN A 73 -8.88 -0.86 -12.82
C ASN A 73 -7.79 -1.91 -12.96
N HIS A 74 -8.05 -2.95 -13.74
CA HIS A 74 -7.06 -3.95 -14.08
C HIS A 74 -6.73 -3.85 -15.56
N TYR A 75 -5.47 -3.90 -15.87
CA TYR A 75 -4.95 -3.81 -17.22
C TYR A 75 -4.19 -5.08 -17.53
N TYR A 76 -4.51 -5.69 -18.67
CA TYR A 76 -3.96 -6.97 -19.06
C TYR A 76 -3.36 -6.89 -20.45
N ILE A 77 -2.18 -7.50 -20.62
CA ILE A 77 -1.55 -7.73 -21.93
C ILE A 77 -1.58 -9.22 -22.19
N TYR A 78 -2.17 -9.58 -23.33
CA TYR A 78 -2.19 -10.96 -23.82
C TYR A 78 -1.08 -11.14 -24.84
N VAL A 79 -0.30 -12.18 -24.67
CA VAL A 79 0.77 -12.62 -25.58
C VAL A 79 0.57 -14.08 -25.95
N GLU A 80 1.13 -14.53 -27.10
CA GLU A 80 0.96 -15.90 -27.55
C GLU A 80 1.70 -16.91 -26.66
N GLU A 81 2.78 -16.49 -26.03
CA GLU A 81 3.70 -17.33 -25.26
C GLU A 81 3.14 -17.74 -23.88
N TYR A 82 2.11 -17.04 -23.38
CA TYR A 82 1.50 -17.29 -22.08
C TYR A 82 0.01 -17.60 -22.19
N GLU A 83 -0.44 -18.60 -21.43
CA GLU A 83 -1.88 -18.94 -21.33
C GLU A 83 -2.66 -17.89 -20.55
N GLU A 84 -2.03 -17.31 -19.51
CA GLU A 84 -2.62 -16.27 -18.69
C GLU A 84 -2.12 -14.89 -19.10
N PRO A 85 -2.96 -13.84 -19.01
CA PRO A 85 -2.53 -12.49 -19.34
C PRO A 85 -1.52 -11.96 -18.33
N LEU A 86 -0.61 -11.12 -18.82
CA LEU A 86 0.31 -10.36 -17.97
C LEU A 86 -0.44 -9.17 -17.37
N GLU A 87 -0.44 -9.05 -16.05
CA GLU A 87 -1.11 -7.96 -15.34
C GLU A 87 -0.19 -6.75 -15.24
N ILE A 88 -0.73 -5.57 -15.57
CA ILE A 88 -0.05 -4.30 -15.37
C ILE A 88 -0.61 -3.69 -14.09
N ASP A 89 0.28 -3.29 -13.17
CA ASP A 89 -0.10 -2.59 -11.96
C ASP A 89 -0.83 -1.28 -12.29
N GLU A 90 -1.99 -1.04 -11.64
CA GLU A 90 -2.80 0.16 -11.83
C GLU A 90 -2.00 1.46 -11.64
N MET A 91 -1.10 1.48 -10.66
CA MET A 91 -0.29 2.65 -10.34
C MET A 91 0.67 3.00 -11.46
N VAL A 92 1.21 2.00 -12.11
CA VAL A 92 2.16 2.15 -13.21
C VAL A 92 1.47 2.58 -14.49
N PHE A 93 0.20 2.21 -14.68
CA PHE A 93 -0.55 2.58 -15.87
C PHE A 93 -0.58 4.09 -16.13
N GLN A 94 -0.52 4.90 -15.08
CA GLN A 94 -0.46 6.37 -15.22
C GLN A 94 0.85 6.88 -15.84
N SER A 95 1.93 6.11 -15.77
CA SER A 95 3.24 6.44 -16.36
C SER A 95 3.48 5.79 -17.73
N ILE A 96 2.58 4.91 -18.16
CA ILE A 96 2.66 4.26 -19.48
C ILE A 96 2.43 5.27 -20.59
N LYS A 97 3.21 5.14 -21.66
CA LYS A 97 2.94 5.83 -22.93
C LYS A 97 1.74 5.20 -23.62
N GLU A 98 0.54 5.59 -23.18
CA GLU A 98 -0.72 5.00 -23.62
C GLU A 98 -0.87 5.02 -25.15
N SER A 99 -0.44 6.08 -25.83
CA SER A 99 -0.47 6.18 -27.30
C SER A 99 0.36 5.10 -27.97
N GLU A 100 1.50 4.71 -27.38
CA GLU A 100 2.37 3.68 -27.91
C GLU A 100 1.78 2.28 -27.66
N LEU A 101 1.26 2.05 -26.46
CA LEU A 101 0.55 0.81 -26.13
C LEU A 101 -0.65 0.57 -27.08
N LEU A 102 -1.44 1.62 -27.32
CA LEU A 102 -2.59 1.56 -28.22
C LEU A 102 -2.21 1.43 -29.70
N SER A 103 -0.96 1.69 -30.06
CA SER A 103 -0.46 1.52 -31.44
C SER A 103 -0.07 0.08 -31.77
N LEU A 104 0.12 -0.77 -30.76
CA LEU A 104 0.45 -2.18 -30.93
C LEU A 104 -0.66 -2.94 -31.68
N ARG A 105 -0.26 -3.83 -32.56
CA ARG A 105 -1.16 -4.69 -33.31
C ARG A 105 -0.88 -6.15 -33.00
N SER A 106 -1.92 -6.96 -33.09
CA SER A 106 -1.75 -8.42 -32.96
C SER A 106 -0.70 -8.93 -33.95
N GLY A 107 0.28 -9.66 -33.43
CA GLY A 107 1.44 -10.17 -34.16
C GLY A 107 2.71 -9.34 -34.01
N ASP A 108 2.63 -8.14 -33.38
CA ASP A 108 3.82 -7.35 -33.11
C ASP A 108 4.73 -8.06 -32.12
N LYS A 109 6.04 -7.96 -32.33
CA LYS A 109 7.04 -8.49 -31.41
C LYS A 109 7.35 -7.46 -30.34
N ILE A 110 7.14 -7.85 -29.09
CA ILE A 110 7.40 -7.04 -27.91
C ILE A 110 8.40 -7.76 -27.01
N THR A 111 9.12 -7.01 -26.20
CA THR A 111 9.94 -7.58 -25.12
C THR A 111 9.33 -7.19 -23.79
N VAL A 112 9.08 -8.18 -22.95
CA VAL A 112 8.52 -7.99 -21.62
C VAL A 112 9.53 -8.38 -20.55
N SER A 113 9.52 -7.70 -19.42
CA SER A 113 10.19 -8.22 -18.22
C SER A 113 9.17 -8.58 -17.18
N ILE A 114 9.27 -9.79 -16.66
CA ILE A 114 8.34 -10.39 -15.74
C ILE A 114 9.09 -10.95 -14.52
N SER A 115 8.36 -11.13 -13.41
CA SER A 115 8.81 -11.95 -12.28
C SER A 115 7.99 -13.24 -12.22
N ASP A 116 8.35 -14.10 -11.27
CA ASP A 116 7.69 -15.39 -11.03
C ASP A 116 6.16 -15.31 -10.81
N ASN A 117 5.63 -14.12 -10.56
CA ASN A 117 4.19 -13.90 -10.30
C ASN A 117 3.40 -13.39 -11.51
N ALA A 118 3.95 -13.46 -12.72
CA ALA A 118 3.35 -12.94 -13.97
C ALA A 118 3.04 -11.42 -13.96
N TYR A 119 3.62 -10.67 -13.02
CA TYR A 119 3.58 -9.22 -13.05
C TYR A 119 4.54 -8.65 -14.08
N LEU A 120 4.05 -7.70 -14.84
CA LEU A 120 4.79 -7.03 -15.89
C LEU A 120 5.55 -5.82 -15.33
N TYR A 121 6.88 -5.86 -15.36
CA TYR A 121 7.76 -4.80 -14.87
C TYR A 121 8.30 -3.86 -15.94
N SER A 122 8.36 -4.29 -17.19
CA SER A 122 8.65 -3.42 -18.32
C SER A 122 8.10 -3.97 -19.61
N LEU A 123 7.88 -3.08 -20.58
CA LEU A 123 7.36 -3.40 -21.90
C LEU A 123 8.10 -2.57 -22.96
N PHE A 124 8.67 -3.24 -23.94
CA PHE A 124 9.40 -2.65 -25.06
C PHE A 124 8.77 -3.04 -26.38
N TYR A 125 8.80 -2.12 -27.34
CA TYR A 125 8.44 -2.35 -28.72
C TYR A 125 9.60 -1.87 -29.62
N GLY A 126 10.34 -2.81 -30.20
CA GLY A 126 11.60 -2.51 -30.86
C GLY A 126 12.65 -1.99 -29.86
N ASP A 127 13.26 -0.86 -30.20
CA ASP A 127 14.25 -0.19 -29.35
C ASP A 127 13.61 0.84 -28.38
N ASP A 128 12.30 1.08 -28.52
CA ASP A 128 11.57 2.02 -27.69
C ASP A 128 10.90 1.30 -26.52
N TYR A 129 10.96 1.95 -25.34
CA TYR A 129 10.20 1.45 -24.20
C TYR A 129 8.81 2.11 -24.14
N ILE A 130 7.78 1.28 -24.00
CA ILE A 130 6.42 1.74 -23.68
C ILE A 130 6.34 2.03 -22.18
N TRP A 131 7.04 1.23 -21.41
CA TRP A 131 7.19 1.35 -19.98
C TRP A 131 8.46 0.61 -19.52
N SER A 132 9.25 1.27 -18.64
CA SER A 132 10.51 0.75 -18.15
C SER A 132 10.42 0.34 -16.65
N TYR A 133 11.33 -0.55 -16.26
CA TYR A 133 11.46 -0.89 -14.84
C TYR A 133 11.85 0.33 -13.98
N GLU A 134 12.56 1.30 -14.53
CA GLU A 134 12.90 2.55 -13.83
C GLU A 134 11.64 3.39 -13.53
N ASP A 135 10.71 3.46 -14.50
CA ASP A 135 9.41 4.13 -14.29
C ASP A 135 8.60 3.42 -13.20
N TYR A 136 8.60 2.09 -13.21
CA TYR A 136 8.01 1.29 -12.14
C TYR A 136 8.59 1.64 -10.77
N LEU A 137 9.93 1.67 -10.65
CA LEU A 137 10.59 1.99 -9.39
C LEU A 137 10.30 3.42 -8.89
N ILE A 138 10.14 4.39 -9.79
CA ILE A 138 9.81 5.77 -9.44
C ILE A 138 8.42 5.81 -8.80
N VAL A 139 7.44 5.23 -9.47
CA VAL A 139 6.05 5.19 -9.00
C VAL A 139 5.95 4.45 -7.66
N HIS A 140 6.55 3.25 -7.58
CA HIS A 140 6.54 2.44 -6.38
C HIS A 140 7.19 3.14 -5.18
N LYS A 141 8.37 3.77 -5.38
CA LYS A 141 9.04 4.53 -4.32
C LYS A 141 8.25 5.72 -3.80
N ASP A 142 7.51 6.40 -4.65
CA ASP A 142 6.74 7.57 -4.22
C ASP A 142 5.50 7.14 -3.43
N ASP A 143 4.85 6.06 -3.80
CA ASP A 143 3.75 5.47 -3.05
C ASP A 143 4.20 4.90 -1.70
N ASP A 144 5.30 4.18 -1.67
CA ASP A 144 5.89 3.65 -0.44
C ASP A 144 6.24 4.76 0.54
N LYS A 145 6.82 5.87 0.08
CA LYS A 145 7.11 7.03 0.93
C LYS A 145 5.85 7.61 1.55
N VAL A 146 4.78 7.76 0.76
CA VAL A 146 3.50 8.28 1.27
C VAL A 146 2.90 7.30 2.26
N GLY A 147 2.85 6.02 1.93
CA GLY A 147 2.39 4.96 2.81
C GLY A 147 3.16 4.92 4.12
N PHE A 148 4.49 4.96 4.05
CA PHE A 148 5.37 4.99 5.22
C PHE A 148 5.16 6.22 6.10
N ILE A 149 5.04 7.42 5.52
CA ILE A 149 4.78 8.66 6.26
C ILE A 149 3.43 8.57 6.98
N VAL A 150 2.38 8.17 6.28
CA VAL A 150 1.02 8.05 6.85
C VAL A 150 0.99 7.01 7.96
N ALA A 151 1.54 5.81 7.74
CA ALA A 151 1.60 4.75 8.74
C ALA A 151 2.44 5.15 9.96
N SER A 152 3.55 5.86 9.76
CA SER A 152 4.38 6.41 10.85
C SER A 152 3.62 7.42 11.69
N MET A 153 2.93 8.36 11.07
CA MET A 153 2.10 9.36 11.76
C MET A 153 1.00 8.69 12.59
N LEU A 154 0.29 7.72 12.00
CA LEU A 154 -0.79 7.02 12.67
C LEU A 154 -0.29 6.12 13.82
N SER A 155 0.89 5.49 13.66
CA SER A 155 1.56 4.77 14.74
C SER A 155 1.91 5.71 15.91
N CYS A 156 2.45 6.87 15.61
CA CYS A 156 2.74 7.89 16.63
C CYS A 156 1.47 8.36 17.35
N LEU A 157 0.39 8.60 16.62
CA LEU A 157 -0.91 8.98 17.20
C LEU A 157 -1.47 7.90 18.14
N GLY A 158 -1.17 6.63 17.89
CA GLY A 158 -1.53 5.52 18.77
C GLY A 158 -0.60 5.38 19.98
N PHE A 159 0.71 5.31 19.75
CA PHE A 159 1.68 5.01 20.80
C PHE A 159 1.96 6.17 21.76
N VAL A 160 2.01 7.41 21.28
CA VAL A 160 2.32 8.56 22.14
C VAL A 160 1.28 8.74 23.25
N PRO A 161 -0.02 8.80 22.95
CA PRO A 161 -1.05 8.86 24.01
C PRO A 161 -1.03 7.64 24.93
N PHE A 162 -0.76 6.46 24.40
CA PHE A 162 -0.65 5.23 25.19
C PHE A 162 0.49 5.32 26.22
N ILE A 163 1.70 5.72 25.80
CA ILE A 163 2.86 5.86 26.69
C ILE A 163 2.60 6.96 27.72
N ILE A 164 2.10 8.12 27.30
CA ILE A 164 1.76 9.22 28.20
C ILE A 164 0.71 8.77 29.24
N GLY A 165 -0.31 8.03 28.77
CA GLY A 165 -1.34 7.46 29.63
C GLY A 165 -0.77 6.53 30.71
N ILE A 166 0.17 5.64 30.36
CA ILE A 166 0.84 4.74 31.29
C ILE A 166 1.68 5.53 32.31
N ILE A 167 2.47 6.50 31.85
CA ILE A 167 3.32 7.32 32.74
C ILE A 167 2.45 8.11 33.71
N HIS A 168 1.39 8.74 33.24
CA HIS A 168 0.47 9.48 34.05
C HIS A 168 -0.19 8.59 35.13
N TYR A 169 -0.75 7.44 34.68
CA TYR A 169 -1.37 6.48 35.58
C TYR A 169 -0.41 5.95 36.65
N LYS A 170 0.85 5.65 36.31
CA LYS A 170 1.87 5.23 37.27
C LYS A 170 2.18 6.32 38.32
N LYS A 171 2.14 7.60 37.92
CA LYS A 171 2.45 8.72 38.83
C LYS A 171 1.28 9.12 39.71
N THR A 172 0.06 9.10 39.20
CA THR A 172 -1.11 9.69 39.86
C THR A 172 -2.13 8.66 40.31
N GLY A 173 -2.11 7.43 39.76
CA GLY A 173 -3.17 6.44 39.93
C GLY A 173 -4.46 6.79 39.19
N GLU A 174 -4.47 7.88 38.42
CA GLU A 174 -5.63 8.39 37.69
C GLU A 174 -5.43 8.30 36.18
N ILE A 175 -6.54 8.17 35.44
CA ILE A 175 -6.52 8.19 33.97
C ILE A 175 -6.44 9.64 33.52
N LEU A 176 -5.62 9.88 32.47
CA LEU A 176 -5.59 11.16 31.75
C LEU A 176 -7.00 11.51 31.25
N PRO A 177 -7.54 12.67 31.61
CA PRO A 177 -8.81 13.12 31.04
C PRO A 177 -8.60 13.48 29.57
N PHE A 178 -8.98 12.60 28.66
CA PHE A 178 -9.06 12.92 27.24
C PHE A 178 -10.34 13.73 26.98
N GLY A 179 -10.19 14.97 26.53
CA GLY A 179 -11.28 15.83 26.06
C GLY A 179 -11.91 16.68 27.15
N ARG A 180 -11.29 17.78 27.46
CA ARG A 180 -11.95 18.98 27.97
C ARG A 180 -11.85 20.10 26.97
#